data_9187ac48f2a8b304cb23216c7e0b06b1
#
_entry.id   9187ac48f2a8b304cb23216c7e0b06b1
#
_cell.length_a   1.000
_cell.length_b   1.000
_cell.length_c   1.000
_cell.angle_alpha   90.00
_cell.angle_beta   90.00
_cell.angle_gamma   90.00
#
_symmetry.space_group_name_H-M   'P 1'
#
loop_
_entity.id
_entity.type
_entity.pdbx_description
1 polymer ?
#
loop_
_entity_poly.entity_id
_entity_poly.type
_entity_poly.pdbx_seq_one_letter_code
_entity_poly.pdbx_strand_id
1 'polypeptide(L)'
;MENNVIGRVLATEKRPTTIDDFTFWTDPQLILNPFDIVKVQHVNNSYSYGVIEDIAHITDAASFLTNFISSDFGDVNAEENTLRVGMNYVTAKVVCNTNNIYIPLQSNAKVMLATAEEINYALGLNDIRNPLVCGYLEMYEGTKGCEKVTLPVNLNSKFIIGPEGAHLNISGISGLASKTSYAMFLLKAIQDSYMLEFPYFYPQSPIFIIIVIVCRATEKRISG
;
A
#
# COMPACT_ATOMS: atom_id res chain seq x y z
N MET A 1 15.80 19.19 -10.04
CA MET A 1 14.76 18.24 -9.58
C MET A 1 13.84 19.02 -8.64
N GLU A 2 12.66 19.38 -9.10
CA GLU A 2 11.69 20.04 -8.23
C GLU A 2 11.28 19.05 -7.15
N ASN A 3 11.52 19.45 -5.90
CA ASN A 3 11.04 18.69 -4.74
C ASN A 3 9.51 18.78 -4.71
N ASN A 4 8.84 17.75 -5.20
CA ASN A 4 7.40 17.66 -5.16
C ASN A 4 6.90 17.39 -3.73
N VAL A 5 6.98 18.42 -2.93
CA VAL A 5 6.44 18.39 -1.57
C VAL A 5 4.93 18.37 -1.66
N ILE A 6 4.32 17.30 -1.16
CA ILE A 6 2.86 17.11 -1.12
C ILE A 6 2.24 17.57 0.19
N GLY A 7 3.03 17.72 1.25
CA GLY A 7 2.55 18.11 2.56
C GLY A 7 3.67 18.30 3.57
N ARG A 8 3.28 18.50 4.82
CA ARG A 8 4.20 18.65 5.94
C ARG A 8 3.70 17.92 7.17
N VAL A 9 4.64 17.35 7.93
CA VAL A 9 4.35 16.65 9.18
C VAL A 9 3.73 17.60 10.20
N LEU A 10 2.68 17.13 10.85
CA LEU A 10 2.02 17.78 11.98
C LEU A 10 2.40 17.06 13.28
N ALA A 11 2.75 17.85 14.29
CA ALA A 11 2.89 17.36 15.65
C ALA A 11 2.31 18.38 16.63
N THR A 12 1.49 17.92 17.54
CA THR A 12 0.87 18.73 18.62
C THR A 12 0.97 17.98 19.94
N GLU A 13 0.76 18.65 21.06
CA GLU A 13 0.70 17.99 22.37
C GLU A 13 -0.37 16.89 22.43
N LYS A 14 -1.50 17.09 21.76
CA LYS A 14 -2.62 16.12 21.74
C LYS A 14 -2.40 14.99 20.74
N ARG A 15 -1.59 15.22 19.71
CA ARG A 15 -1.21 14.24 18.68
C ARG A 15 0.26 14.39 18.35
N PRO A 16 1.13 13.84 19.19
CA PRO A 16 2.57 13.82 18.91
C PRO A 16 2.88 12.85 17.76
N THR A 17 3.96 13.09 17.07
CA THR A 17 4.58 12.06 16.23
C THR A 17 5.24 11.02 17.13
N THR A 18 5.19 9.76 16.74
CA THR A 18 5.83 8.66 17.45
C THR A 18 6.92 8.02 16.57
N ILE A 19 7.53 6.95 17.04
CA ILE A 19 8.46 6.15 16.22
C ILE A 19 7.72 5.32 15.18
N ASP A 20 6.44 5.03 15.43
CA ASP A 20 5.60 4.15 14.58
C ASP A 20 4.65 4.95 13.70
N ASP A 21 4.16 6.11 14.19
CA ASP A 21 3.09 6.86 13.53
C ASP A 21 3.45 8.34 13.38
N PHE A 22 3.00 8.92 12.29
CA PHE A 22 3.01 10.36 12.10
C PHE A 22 1.79 10.82 11.31
N THR A 23 1.50 12.10 11.42
CA THR A 23 0.44 12.76 10.67
C THR A 23 1.00 13.91 9.86
N PHE A 24 0.38 14.19 8.72
CA PHE A 24 0.75 15.33 7.89
C PHE A 24 -0.47 15.96 7.26
N TRP A 25 -0.38 17.22 6.94
CA TRP A 25 -1.41 17.90 6.14
C TRP A 25 -1.00 17.93 4.68
N THR A 26 -2.00 17.94 3.81
CA THR A 26 -1.82 18.07 2.37
C THR A 26 -2.96 18.90 1.76
N ASP A 27 -2.76 19.35 0.53
CA ASP A 27 -3.76 20.07 -0.25
C ASP A 27 -5.02 19.20 -0.40
N PRO A 28 -6.23 19.78 -0.19
CA PRO A 28 -7.48 19.03 -0.33
C PRO A 28 -7.75 18.50 -1.74
N GLN A 29 -7.10 19.06 -2.77
CA GLN A 29 -7.24 18.62 -4.15
C GLN A 29 -6.23 17.54 -4.56
N LEU A 30 -5.27 17.25 -3.69
CA LEU A 30 -4.28 16.21 -3.95
C LEU A 30 -4.92 14.82 -3.87
N ILE A 31 -4.69 13.99 -4.89
CA ILE A 31 -5.17 12.62 -4.92
C ILE A 31 -4.14 11.73 -4.23
N LEU A 32 -4.56 11.08 -3.15
CA LEU A 32 -3.81 10.07 -2.40
C LEU A 32 -4.71 8.88 -2.14
N ASN A 33 -4.12 7.71 -2.04
CA ASN A 33 -4.83 6.50 -1.65
C ASN A 33 -4.30 5.94 -0.32
N PRO A 34 -5.14 5.24 0.46
CA PRO A 34 -4.65 4.33 1.48
C PRO A 34 -3.64 3.35 0.86
N PHE A 35 -2.59 3.06 1.61
CA PHE A 35 -1.44 2.22 1.24
C PHE A 35 -0.40 2.86 0.28
N ASP A 36 -0.60 4.08 -0.22
CA ASP A 36 0.48 4.80 -0.89
C ASP A 36 1.67 5.00 0.05
N ILE A 37 2.89 4.97 -0.50
CA ILE A 37 4.12 5.17 0.27
C ILE A 37 4.55 6.63 0.14
N VAL A 38 4.73 7.26 1.29
CA VAL A 38 5.28 8.60 1.41
C VAL A 38 6.70 8.58 1.92
N LYS A 39 7.48 9.55 1.46
CA LYS A 39 8.86 9.81 1.84
C LYS A 39 8.91 11.09 2.65
N VAL A 40 9.50 11.04 3.83
CA VAL A 40 9.61 12.19 4.74
C VAL A 40 11.07 12.50 5.02
N GLN A 41 11.44 13.78 4.89
CA GLN A 41 12.77 14.24 5.25
C GLN A 41 12.97 14.09 6.76
N HIS A 42 14.11 13.50 7.15
CA HIS A 42 14.44 13.21 8.53
C HIS A 42 15.83 13.78 8.88
N VAL A 43 16.25 13.63 10.15
CA VAL A 43 17.54 14.11 10.63
C VAL A 43 18.72 13.44 9.91
N ASN A 44 19.89 14.07 9.96
CA ASN A 44 21.13 13.56 9.36
C ASN A 44 21.02 13.25 7.86
N ASN A 45 20.27 14.06 7.11
CA ASN A 45 20.01 13.87 5.68
C ASN A 45 19.42 12.48 5.33
N SER A 46 18.74 11.84 6.28
CA SER A 46 18.04 10.60 6.06
C SER A 46 16.59 10.84 5.59
N TYR A 47 15.96 9.78 5.15
CA TYR A 47 14.54 9.77 4.81
C TYR A 47 13.84 8.62 5.53
N SER A 48 12.67 8.92 6.10
CA SER A 48 11.77 7.90 6.61
C SER A 48 10.66 7.66 5.58
N TYR A 49 10.29 6.41 5.41
CA TYR A 49 9.17 6.02 4.56
C TYR A 49 8.00 5.60 5.43
N GLY A 50 6.80 6.01 5.01
CA GLY A 50 5.57 5.64 5.71
C GLY A 50 4.49 5.20 4.74
N VAL A 51 3.66 4.27 5.18
CA VAL A 51 2.45 3.83 4.46
C VAL A 51 1.25 4.63 4.96
N ILE A 52 0.46 5.17 4.05
CA ILE A 52 -0.78 5.88 4.36
C ILE A 52 -1.82 4.88 4.88
N GLU A 53 -2.34 5.13 6.08
CA GLU A 53 -3.42 4.33 6.67
C GLU A 53 -4.79 4.96 6.50
N ASP A 54 -4.88 6.29 6.70
CA ASP A 54 -6.16 7.00 6.69
C ASP A 54 -6.00 8.42 6.17
N ILE A 55 -7.04 8.91 5.53
CA ILE A 55 -7.12 10.27 4.98
C ILE A 55 -8.44 10.88 5.43
N ALA A 56 -8.38 11.94 6.22
CA ALA A 56 -9.55 12.67 6.69
C ALA A 56 -9.50 14.12 6.23
N HIS A 57 -10.67 14.67 5.92
CA HIS A 57 -10.83 16.08 5.60
C HIS A 57 -11.30 16.84 6.82
N ILE A 58 -10.63 17.93 7.16
CA ILE A 58 -11.04 18.83 8.25
C ILE A 58 -11.23 20.25 7.73
N THR A 59 -12.17 20.94 8.33
CA THR A 59 -12.47 22.35 8.07
C THR A 59 -12.43 23.14 9.38
N ASP A 60 -12.48 24.46 9.29
CA ASP A 60 -12.55 25.38 10.43
C ASP A 60 -13.92 25.36 11.15
N ALA A 61 -14.88 24.57 10.69
CA ALA A 61 -16.19 24.46 11.32
C ALA A 61 -16.11 23.81 12.70
N ALA A 62 -16.61 24.49 13.73
CA ALA A 62 -16.58 23.99 15.11
C ALA A 62 -17.46 22.77 15.33
N SER A 63 -18.53 22.60 14.54
CA SER A 63 -19.47 21.47 14.61
C SER A 63 -20.21 21.27 13.29
N PHE A 64 -20.84 20.09 13.12
CA PHE A 64 -21.71 19.83 11.98
C PHE A 64 -22.86 20.81 11.88
N LEU A 65 -23.43 21.21 13.03
CA LEU A 65 -24.50 22.18 13.08
C LEU A 65 -24.05 23.56 12.59
N THR A 66 -22.85 23.99 12.99
CA THR A 66 -22.28 25.28 12.53
C THR A 66 -22.08 25.24 11.00
N ASN A 67 -21.66 24.09 10.45
CA ASN A 67 -21.51 23.93 9.02
C ASN A 67 -22.88 24.01 8.30
N PHE A 68 -23.90 23.31 8.82
CA PHE A 68 -25.26 23.31 8.30
C PHE A 68 -25.86 24.72 8.27
N ILE A 69 -25.72 25.47 9.36
CA ILE A 69 -26.25 26.85 9.47
C ILE A 69 -25.55 27.79 8.49
N SER A 70 -24.22 27.68 8.34
CA SER A 70 -23.44 28.52 7.42
C SER A 70 -23.66 28.19 5.93
N SER A 71 -24.23 27.03 5.64
CA SER A 71 -24.65 26.60 4.30
C SER A 71 -26.15 26.87 4.08
N ASP A 72 -26.62 28.01 4.51
CA ASP A 72 -28.02 28.48 4.37
C ASP A 72 -29.06 27.44 4.84
N PHE A 73 -28.86 26.92 6.06
CA PHE A 73 -29.68 25.88 6.67
C PHE A 73 -29.83 24.61 5.83
N GLY A 74 -28.77 24.25 5.10
CA GLY A 74 -28.70 23.00 4.33
C GLY A 74 -29.37 23.08 2.95
N ASP A 75 -29.53 24.25 2.40
CA ASP A 75 -29.89 24.38 0.98
C ASP A 75 -28.72 23.93 0.12
N VAL A 76 -28.86 22.74 -0.50
CA VAL A 76 -27.82 22.13 -1.36
C VAL A 76 -27.57 22.91 -2.64
N ASN A 77 -28.43 23.85 -3.01
CA ASN A 77 -28.30 24.67 -4.20
C ASN A 77 -27.81 26.09 -3.90
N ALA A 78 -27.66 26.45 -2.63
CA ALA A 78 -27.16 27.77 -2.23
C ALA A 78 -25.65 27.84 -2.57
N GLU A 79 -25.19 28.92 -3.15
CA GLU A 79 -23.78 29.23 -3.28
C GLU A 79 -23.20 29.49 -1.88
N GLU A 80 -22.02 28.91 -1.61
CA GLU A 80 -21.32 29.11 -0.33
C GLU A 80 -21.00 30.61 -0.13
N ASN A 81 -21.69 31.22 0.80
CA ASN A 81 -21.47 32.63 1.17
C ASN A 81 -20.14 32.87 1.90
N THR A 82 -19.50 31.81 2.38
CA THR A 82 -18.22 31.87 3.11
C THR A 82 -17.33 30.74 2.68
N LEU A 83 -16.24 31.07 1.99
CA LEU A 83 -15.20 30.09 1.65
C LEU A 83 -14.57 29.55 2.93
N ARG A 84 -14.84 28.29 3.26
CA ARG A 84 -14.21 27.64 4.41
C ARG A 84 -12.85 27.08 4.03
N VAL A 85 -11.88 27.38 4.86
CA VAL A 85 -10.55 26.79 4.73
C VAL A 85 -10.63 25.33 5.18
N GLY A 86 -10.23 24.42 4.30
CA GLY A 86 -10.15 23.00 4.58
C GLY A 86 -8.78 22.45 4.21
N MET A 87 -8.39 21.37 4.86
CA MET A 87 -7.19 20.59 4.50
C MET A 87 -7.44 19.10 4.65
N ASN A 88 -6.72 18.30 3.88
CA ASN A 88 -6.65 16.89 4.13
C ASN A 88 -5.60 16.62 5.20
N TYR A 89 -5.98 15.78 6.13
CA TYR A 89 -5.19 15.30 7.24
C TYR A 89 -4.96 13.81 7.05
N VAL A 90 -3.70 13.42 6.95
CA VAL A 90 -3.29 12.07 6.59
C VAL A 90 -2.54 11.43 7.74
N THR A 91 -2.92 10.21 8.10
CA THR A 91 -2.23 9.38 9.09
C THR A 91 -1.41 8.32 8.35
N ALA A 92 -0.15 8.17 8.72
CA ALA A 92 0.75 7.21 8.11
C ALA A 92 1.59 6.47 9.17
N LYS A 93 1.89 5.21 8.88
CA LYS A 93 2.81 4.39 9.68
C LYS A 93 4.21 4.38 9.10
N VAL A 94 5.21 4.52 9.96
CA VAL A 94 6.62 4.43 9.58
C VAL A 94 6.94 2.98 9.23
N VAL A 95 7.50 2.74 8.05
CA VAL A 95 7.92 1.42 7.56
C VAL A 95 9.41 1.22 7.75
N CYS A 96 10.22 2.19 7.31
CA CYS A 96 11.67 2.13 7.46
C CYS A 96 12.30 3.53 7.37
N ASN A 97 13.59 3.59 7.68
CA ASN A 97 14.43 4.78 7.52
C ASN A 97 15.74 4.41 6.81
N THR A 98 16.23 5.27 5.92
CA THR A 98 17.45 5.00 5.13
C THR A 98 18.70 4.76 5.96
N ASN A 99 18.77 5.31 7.15
CA ASN A 99 19.93 5.22 8.04
C ASN A 99 19.62 4.48 9.35
N ASN A 100 18.49 3.73 9.41
CA ASN A 100 18.01 3.04 10.61
C ASN A 100 17.86 3.97 11.83
N ILE A 101 17.38 5.19 11.60
CA ILE A 101 17.14 6.18 12.66
C ILE A 101 15.69 6.05 13.11
N TYR A 102 15.48 5.59 14.35
CA TYR A 102 14.17 5.33 14.94
C TYR A 102 13.83 6.36 16.02
N ILE A 103 13.78 7.63 15.63
CA ILE A 103 13.25 8.71 16.46
C ILE A 103 12.03 9.33 15.79
N PRO A 104 11.13 9.99 16.54
CA PRO A 104 9.96 10.63 15.94
C PRO A 104 10.30 11.67 14.88
N LEU A 105 9.51 11.74 13.83
CA LEU A 105 9.64 12.75 12.78
C LEU A 105 9.36 14.14 13.36
N GLN A 106 10.16 15.11 12.96
CA GLN A 106 9.99 16.48 13.42
C GLN A 106 8.80 17.15 12.75
N SER A 107 8.09 18.00 13.51
CA SER A 107 7.04 18.83 12.96
C SER A 107 7.56 19.69 11.82
N ASN A 108 6.69 19.90 10.81
CA ASN A 108 7.00 20.66 9.61
C ASN A 108 8.01 20.02 8.64
N ALA A 109 8.44 18.77 8.89
CA ALA A 109 9.23 18.01 7.92
C ALA A 109 8.49 17.86 6.59
N LYS A 110 9.22 17.90 5.48
CA LYS A 110 8.65 17.81 4.13
C LYS A 110 8.22 16.38 3.84
N VAL A 111 7.01 16.24 3.33
CA VAL A 111 6.44 14.96 2.87
C VAL A 111 6.34 14.97 1.35
N MET A 112 6.74 13.88 0.72
CA MET A 112 6.75 13.66 -0.72
C MET A 112 6.17 12.26 -1.02
N LEU A 113 5.66 12.01 -2.21
CA LEU A 113 5.40 10.64 -2.66
C LEU A 113 6.74 9.93 -2.95
N ALA A 114 6.80 8.64 -2.64
CA ALA A 114 7.94 7.82 -2.98
C ALA A 114 7.93 7.46 -4.48
N THR A 115 9.11 7.31 -5.07
CA THR A 115 9.27 6.78 -6.42
C THR A 115 9.14 5.26 -6.42
N ALA A 116 8.98 4.64 -7.61
CA ALA A 116 8.92 3.19 -7.74
C ALA A 116 10.10 2.46 -7.08
N GLU A 117 11.32 2.99 -7.23
CA GLU A 117 12.53 2.45 -6.60
C GLU A 117 12.48 2.57 -5.07
N GLU A 118 12.00 3.70 -4.58
CA GLU A 118 11.86 3.96 -3.15
C GLU A 118 10.74 3.13 -2.50
N ILE A 119 9.65 2.86 -3.23
CA ILE A 119 8.59 1.94 -2.81
C ILE A 119 9.15 0.52 -2.65
N ASN A 120 9.89 0.02 -3.65
CA ASN A 120 10.54 -1.28 -3.59
C ASN A 120 11.51 -1.38 -2.40
N TYR A 121 12.30 -0.31 -2.16
CA TYR A 121 13.19 -0.24 -1.00
C TYR A 121 12.42 -0.26 0.31
N ALA A 122 11.41 0.60 0.46
CA ALA A 122 10.61 0.72 1.68
C ALA A 122 9.90 -0.58 2.07
N LEU A 123 9.43 -1.33 1.09
CA LEU A 123 8.73 -2.59 1.28
C LEU A 123 9.66 -3.82 1.32
N GLY A 124 10.98 -3.63 1.14
CA GLY A 124 11.96 -4.71 1.13
C GLY A 124 11.81 -5.68 -0.03
N LEU A 125 11.24 -5.24 -1.16
CA LEU A 125 10.97 -6.10 -2.31
C LEU A 125 12.23 -6.40 -3.14
N ASN A 126 13.30 -5.60 -2.99
CA ASN A 126 14.55 -5.77 -3.72
C ASN A 126 15.43 -6.90 -3.19
N ASP A 127 15.30 -7.25 -1.90
CA ASP A 127 16.22 -8.17 -1.22
C ASP A 127 15.67 -9.61 -1.11
N ILE A 128 14.59 -9.92 -1.83
CA ILE A 128 13.94 -11.22 -1.76
C ILE A 128 14.76 -12.25 -2.53
N ARG A 129 15.26 -13.25 -1.83
CA ARG A 129 15.94 -14.39 -2.43
C ARG A 129 14.93 -15.31 -3.13
N ASN A 130 15.29 -15.84 -4.31
CA ASN A 130 14.42 -16.68 -5.13
C ASN A 130 13.03 -16.05 -5.33
N PRO A 131 12.96 -14.88 -5.97
CA PRO A 131 11.72 -14.13 -6.10
C PRO A 131 10.69 -14.88 -6.95
N LEU A 132 9.46 -14.97 -6.46
CA LEU A 132 8.30 -15.44 -7.19
C LEU A 132 7.24 -14.35 -7.13
N VAL A 133 6.75 -13.92 -8.28
CA VAL A 133 5.69 -12.92 -8.36
C VAL A 133 4.39 -13.51 -7.80
N CYS A 134 3.90 -12.93 -6.71
CA CYS A 134 2.68 -13.38 -6.03
C CYS A 134 1.52 -12.39 -6.14
N GLY A 135 1.76 -11.23 -6.74
CA GLY A 135 0.76 -10.18 -6.93
C GLY A 135 1.39 -8.91 -7.48
N TYR A 136 0.56 -7.89 -7.57
CA TYR A 136 0.99 -6.56 -8.00
C TYR A 136 0.42 -5.50 -7.05
N LEU A 137 1.23 -4.50 -6.74
CA LEU A 137 0.81 -3.28 -6.05
C LEU A 137 0.59 -2.19 -7.09
N GLU A 138 -0.52 -1.46 -6.96
CA GLU A 138 -0.78 -0.25 -7.71
C GLU A 138 -0.79 0.92 -6.72
N MET A 139 0.10 1.87 -6.91
CA MET A 139 0.29 3.02 -6.03
C MET A 139 0.52 4.29 -6.84
N TYR A 140 0.25 5.45 -6.25
CA TYR A 140 0.68 6.71 -6.81
C TYR A 140 2.16 6.94 -6.54
N GLU A 141 2.87 7.48 -7.54
CA GLU A 141 4.27 7.83 -7.41
C GLU A 141 4.55 9.28 -7.84
N GLY A 142 5.68 9.80 -7.38
CA GLY A 142 6.36 10.98 -7.89
C GLY A 142 5.65 12.29 -7.60
N THR A 143 4.82 12.74 -8.52
CA THR A 143 4.29 14.09 -8.50
C THR A 143 2.77 14.14 -8.46
N LYS A 144 2.23 14.69 -7.38
CA LYS A 144 0.83 15.15 -7.29
C LYS A 144 -0.24 14.09 -7.53
N GLY A 145 0.07 12.79 -7.28
CA GLY A 145 -0.92 11.72 -7.35
C GLY A 145 -1.58 11.52 -8.72
N CYS A 146 -0.89 11.90 -9.81
CA CYS A 146 -1.41 11.82 -11.16
C CYS A 146 -0.96 10.57 -11.92
N GLU A 147 0.14 9.97 -11.50
CA GLU A 147 0.73 8.81 -12.14
C GLU A 147 0.68 7.62 -11.20
N LYS A 148 0.27 6.47 -11.73
CA LYS A 148 0.25 5.21 -11.00
C LYS A 148 1.37 4.33 -11.48
N VAL A 149 2.03 3.68 -10.55
CA VAL A 149 3.01 2.64 -10.80
C VAL A 149 2.44 1.28 -10.40
N THR A 150 2.71 0.26 -11.21
CA THR A 150 2.39 -1.13 -10.89
C THR A 150 3.69 -1.87 -10.60
N LEU A 151 3.85 -2.35 -9.38
CA LEU A 151 5.04 -3.03 -8.91
C LEU A 151 4.75 -4.50 -8.60
N PRO A 152 5.60 -5.46 -9.04
CA PRO A 152 5.43 -6.85 -8.68
C PRO A 152 5.74 -7.08 -7.20
N VAL A 153 4.85 -7.79 -6.52
CA VAL A 153 5.08 -8.30 -5.16
C VAL A 153 5.73 -9.66 -5.27
N ASN A 154 6.98 -9.73 -4.88
CA ASN A 154 7.73 -10.97 -4.86
C ASN A 154 7.72 -11.60 -3.46
N LEU A 155 7.55 -12.91 -3.39
CA LEU A 155 7.78 -13.71 -2.19
C LEU A 155 8.90 -14.71 -2.46
N ASN A 156 9.56 -15.18 -1.41
CA ASN A 156 10.58 -16.21 -1.57
C ASN A 156 9.93 -17.56 -1.94
N SER A 157 10.20 -18.06 -3.13
CA SER A 157 9.60 -19.28 -3.67
C SER A 157 9.82 -20.53 -2.81
N LYS A 158 10.90 -20.58 -2.02
CA LYS A 158 11.19 -21.69 -1.11
C LYS A 158 10.10 -21.90 -0.05
N PHE A 159 9.43 -20.84 0.37
CA PHE A 159 8.32 -20.92 1.34
C PHE A 159 6.98 -21.24 0.69
N ILE A 160 6.87 -21.10 -0.63
CA ILE A 160 5.64 -21.35 -1.38
C ILE A 160 5.64 -22.73 -2.02
N ILE A 161 6.78 -23.15 -2.59
CA ILE A 161 6.91 -24.38 -3.37
C ILE A 161 7.67 -25.47 -2.59
N GLY A 162 8.53 -25.09 -1.65
CA GLY A 162 9.45 -25.97 -0.92
C GLY A 162 10.92 -25.79 -1.33
N PRO A 163 11.87 -26.45 -0.66
CA PRO A 163 11.72 -27.57 0.31
C PRO A 163 11.42 -27.16 1.74
N GLU A 164 11.29 -25.90 2.05
CA GLU A 164 11.19 -25.33 3.40
C GLU A 164 9.75 -25.44 3.98
N GLY A 165 9.06 -26.58 3.84
CA GLY A 165 7.76 -26.84 4.48
C GLY A 165 6.65 -25.97 3.92
N ALA A 166 6.57 -25.85 2.60
CA ALA A 166 5.61 -24.98 1.91
C ALA A 166 4.15 -25.34 2.18
N HIS A 167 3.44 -24.42 2.81
CA HIS A 167 2.00 -24.47 2.97
C HIS A 167 1.37 -23.15 2.51
N LEU A 168 0.50 -23.21 1.50
CA LEU A 168 -0.24 -22.06 1.02
C LEU A 168 -1.73 -22.28 1.30
N ASN A 169 -2.31 -21.40 2.11
CA ASN A 169 -3.74 -21.37 2.36
C ASN A 169 -4.35 -20.16 1.62
N ILE A 170 -5.23 -20.43 0.65
CA ILE A 170 -5.96 -19.40 -0.09
C ILE A 170 -7.39 -19.36 0.42
N SER A 171 -7.73 -18.34 1.21
CA SER A 171 -9.07 -18.10 1.70
C SER A 171 -9.73 -16.94 0.99
N GLY A 172 -11.05 -16.97 0.88
CA GLY A 172 -11.85 -15.92 0.22
C GLY A 172 -13.32 -16.26 0.20
N ILE A 173 -14.16 -15.30 -0.18
CA ILE A 173 -15.61 -15.46 -0.26
C ILE A 173 -15.96 -16.51 -1.33
N SER A 174 -16.82 -17.46 -0.98
CA SER A 174 -17.31 -18.47 -1.93
C SER A 174 -18.21 -17.83 -2.99
N GLY A 175 -18.09 -18.32 -4.23
CA GLY A 175 -18.91 -17.85 -5.35
C GLY A 175 -18.26 -16.84 -6.28
N LEU A 176 -17.18 -16.15 -5.87
CA LEU A 176 -16.51 -15.14 -6.69
C LEU A 176 -15.30 -15.67 -7.51
N ALA A 177 -15.09 -16.97 -7.57
CA ALA A 177 -13.95 -17.61 -8.27
C ALA A 177 -12.54 -17.04 -7.91
N SER A 178 -12.45 -16.06 -7.02
CA SER A 178 -11.20 -15.36 -6.68
C SER A 178 -10.11 -16.30 -6.15
N LYS A 179 -10.49 -17.31 -5.36
CA LYS A 179 -9.54 -18.33 -4.84
C LYS A 179 -8.92 -19.15 -5.96
N THR A 180 -9.76 -19.65 -6.87
CA THR A 180 -9.32 -20.46 -8.02
C THR A 180 -8.49 -19.62 -8.99
N SER A 181 -8.92 -18.39 -9.28
CA SER A 181 -8.18 -17.47 -10.14
C SER A 181 -6.82 -17.13 -9.57
N TYR A 182 -6.72 -16.87 -8.26
CA TYR A 182 -5.43 -16.61 -7.61
C TYR A 182 -4.53 -17.85 -7.59
N ALA A 183 -5.07 -19.03 -7.33
CA ALA A 183 -4.32 -20.28 -7.42
C ALA A 183 -3.78 -20.52 -8.83
N MET A 184 -4.57 -20.24 -9.87
CA MET A 184 -4.13 -20.35 -11.27
C MET A 184 -3.07 -19.31 -11.63
N PHE A 185 -3.21 -18.10 -11.12
CA PHE A 185 -2.18 -17.06 -11.27
C PHE A 185 -0.84 -17.51 -10.67
N LEU A 186 -0.83 -18.02 -9.43
CA LEU A 186 0.38 -18.53 -8.80
C LEU A 186 0.99 -19.71 -9.55
N LEU A 187 0.16 -20.64 -10.03
CA LEU A 187 0.61 -21.75 -10.87
C LEU A 187 1.30 -21.26 -12.13
N LYS A 188 0.72 -20.26 -12.78
CA LYS A 188 1.31 -19.66 -13.98
C LYS A 188 2.63 -18.95 -13.65
N ALA A 189 2.69 -18.18 -12.58
CA ALA A 189 3.91 -17.51 -12.12
C ALA A 189 5.04 -18.52 -11.81
N ILE A 190 4.70 -19.62 -11.14
CA ILE A 190 5.65 -20.72 -10.88
C ILE A 190 6.13 -21.31 -12.20
N GLN A 191 5.21 -21.65 -13.11
CA GLN A 191 5.57 -22.24 -14.39
C GLN A 191 6.49 -21.32 -15.19
N ASP A 192 6.19 -20.04 -15.28
CA ASP A 192 6.99 -19.08 -16.03
C ASP A 192 8.39 -18.90 -15.41
N SER A 193 8.49 -18.83 -14.09
CA SER A 193 9.78 -18.72 -13.39
C SER A 193 10.68 -19.95 -13.61
N TYR A 194 10.11 -21.16 -13.55
CA TYR A 194 10.88 -22.39 -13.75
C TYR A 194 11.16 -22.71 -15.21
N MET A 195 10.30 -22.30 -16.15
CA MET A 195 10.54 -22.47 -17.58
C MET A 195 11.74 -21.65 -18.08
N LEU A 196 11.99 -20.48 -17.48
CA LEU A 196 13.16 -19.65 -17.80
C LEU A 196 14.47 -20.26 -17.32
N GLU A 197 14.47 -20.99 -16.19
CA GLU A 197 15.64 -21.65 -15.64
C GLU A 197 15.88 -23.06 -16.21
N PHE A 198 14.78 -23.76 -16.58
CA PHE A 198 14.82 -25.15 -17.06
C PHE A 198 13.91 -25.34 -18.30
N PRO A 199 14.38 -25.02 -19.51
CA PRO A 199 13.58 -25.14 -20.73
C PRO A 199 13.10 -26.57 -21.08
N TYR A 200 13.54 -27.58 -20.33
CA TYR A 200 13.13 -29.00 -20.49
C TYR A 200 12.23 -29.51 -19.38
N PHE A 201 11.60 -28.64 -18.58
CA PHE A 201 10.71 -29.10 -17.53
C PHE A 201 9.37 -29.56 -18.12
N TYR A 202 9.22 -30.88 -18.26
CA TYR A 202 7.98 -31.50 -18.72
C TYR A 202 6.84 -31.25 -17.71
N PRO A 203 5.61 -30.96 -18.15
CA PRO A 203 4.43 -30.71 -17.29
C PRO A 203 3.95 -31.93 -16.50
N GLN A 204 4.73 -32.98 -16.40
CA GLN A 204 4.44 -34.22 -15.66
C GLN A 204 5.16 -34.32 -14.31
N SER A 205 5.74 -33.22 -13.79
CA SER A 205 6.33 -33.28 -12.45
C SER A 205 5.24 -33.49 -11.38
N PRO A 206 5.53 -34.28 -10.34
CA PRO A 206 4.56 -34.56 -9.27
C PRO A 206 4.04 -33.31 -8.55
N ILE A 207 4.76 -32.20 -8.60
CA ILE A 207 4.37 -30.91 -8.03
C ILE A 207 3.10 -30.37 -8.73
N PHE A 208 3.01 -30.49 -10.05
CA PHE A 208 1.84 -30.06 -10.82
C PHE A 208 0.57 -30.83 -10.46
N ILE A 209 0.73 -32.13 -10.15
CA ILE A 209 -0.35 -33.01 -9.76
C ILE A 209 -0.88 -32.70 -8.36
N ILE A 210 -0.01 -32.36 -7.41
CA ILE A 210 -0.39 -32.09 -6.02
C ILE A 210 -1.22 -30.83 -5.90
N ILE A 211 -0.86 -29.75 -6.58
CA ILE A 211 -1.62 -28.48 -6.51
C ILE A 211 -3.00 -28.60 -7.18
N VAL A 212 -3.09 -29.32 -8.30
CA VAL A 212 -4.39 -29.59 -8.99
C VAL A 212 -5.29 -30.49 -8.14
N ILE A 213 -4.73 -31.48 -7.43
CA ILE A 213 -5.49 -32.37 -6.56
C ILE A 213 -6.04 -31.65 -5.32
N VAL A 214 -5.27 -30.73 -4.71
CA VAL A 214 -5.74 -29.96 -3.55
C VAL A 214 -6.85 -28.99 -3.94
N CYS A 215 -6.79 -28.35 -5.09
CA CYS A 215 -7.90 -27.52 -5.60
C CYS A 215 -9.16 -28.32 -5.90
N ARG A 216 -9.07 -29.55 -6.46
CA ARG A 216 -10.22 -30.43 -6.71
C ARG A 216 -10.82 -31.05 -5.44
N ALA A 217 -10.00 -31.35 -4.45
CA ALA A 217 -10.48 -31.95 -3.19
C ALA A 217 -11.30 -30.96 -2.36
N THR A 218 -11.00 -29.66 -2.42
CA THR A 218 -11.80 -28.61 -1.76
C THR A 218 -13.13 -28.34 -2.45
N GLU A 219 -13.23 -28.47 -3.76
CA GLU A 219 -14.53 -28.35 -4.46
C GLU A 219 -15.51 -29.51 -4.16
N LYS A 220 -15.02 -30.73 -3.99
CA LYS A 220 -15.88 -31.89 -3.69
C LYS A 220 -16.42 -31.94 -2.25
N ARG A 221 -15.80 -31.23 -1.29
CA ARG A 221 -16.28 -31.19 0.11
C ARG A 221 -17.36 -30.14 0.36
N ILE A 222 -17.65 -29.27 -0.59
CA ILE A 222 -18.63 -28.18 -0.46
C ILE A 222 -19.97 -28.54 -1.18
N SER A 223 -19.99 -29.63 -1.94
CA SER A 223 -21.19 -30.11 -2.66
C SER A 223 -21.80 -31.40 -2.08
N GLY A 224 -21.50 -31.69 -0.81
CA GLY A 224 -22.08 -32.82 -0.07
C GLY A 224 -22.92 -32.37 1.11
#